data_d41c299b87934dbbb609d804acc13e48
#
_entry.id   d41c299b87934dbbb609d804acc13e48
#
_cell.length_a   1.000
_cell.length_b   1.000
_cell.length_c   1.000
_cell.angle_alpha   90.00
_cell.angle_beta   90.00
_cell.angle_gamma   90.00
#
_symmetry.space_group_name_H-M   'P 1'
#
loop_
_entity.id
_entity.type
_entity.pdbx_description
1 polymer ?
#
loop_
_entity_poly.entity_id
_entity_poly.type
_entity_poly.pdbx_seq_one_letter_code
_entity_poly.pdbx_strand_id
1 'polypeptide(L)'
;MERVDRLFELVMLGSGGYLGMVLLRMLVGTNGAKITGFNRLAEHPALLVIIFAVVLFIRLIIQVYINRNKTEIYINENKSEVYINKQKNGTGIKLIIALAVVLISGIAVIIYGIKNNLAMFDFNDKWGSYRGYIWRRVTGLYGELPFVQKIFGHGNESIRSLMDDRFYDEMLQVTGTVYDNAHNEYLQYLVTQGLFGMLSYGGVVVTAVIAGVKKIKKSPYILGLLLAVVSYGVQAIFNVNQCITTPYMFIMTAMLIGMCRRASEE
;
A
#
# COMPACT_ATOMS: atom_id res chain seq x y z
N MET A 1 10.60 -0.27 -21.62
CA MET A 1 9.19 -0.13 -22.04
C MET A 1 8.55 -1.50 -22.22
N GLU A 2 9.10 -2.35 -23.08
CA GLU A 2 8.57 -3.71 -23.37
C GLU A 2 8.39 -4.64 -22.14
N ARG A 3 9.26 -4.56 -21.13
CA ARG A 3 9.15 -5.37 -19.89
C ARG A 3 8.00 -4.92 -18.99
N VAL A 4 7.71 -3.64 -18.94
CA VAL A 4 6.60 -3.07 -18.15
C VAL A 4 5.27 -3.43 -18.80
N ASP A 5 5.20 -3.35 -20.14
CA ASP A 5 4.01 -3.74 -20.89
C ASP A 5 3.72 -5.25 -20.72
N ARG A 6 4.73 -6.11 -20.77
CA ARG A 6 4.58 -7.56 -20.52
C ARG A 6 4.13 -7.87 -19.09
N LEU A 7 4.64 -7.13 -18.09
CA LEU A 7 4.18 -7.30 -16.70
C LEU A 7 2.70 -6.94 -16.55
N PHE A 8 2.28 -5.86 -17.20
CA PHE A 8 0.86 -5.46 -17.24
C PHE A 8 0.00 -6.50 -17.97
N GLU A 9 0.46 -7.05 -19.08
CA GLU A 9 -0.24 -8.11 -19.79
C GLU A 9 -0.42 -9.36 -18.91
N LEU A 10 0.62 -9.77 -18.18
CA LEU A 10 0.54 -10.91 -17.26
C LEU A 10 -0.44 -10.66 -16.10
N VAL A 11 -0.43 -9.46 -15.52
CA VAL A 11 -1.38 -9.09 -14.47
C VAL A 11 -2.81 -9.02 -15.01
N MET A 12 -3.00 -8.54 -16.24
CA MET A 12 -4.31 -8.47 -16.89
C MET A 12 -4.83 -9.86 -17.27
N LEU A 13 -3.96 -10.74 -17.78
CA LEU A 13 -4.32 -12.13 -18.07
C LEU A 13 -4.65 -12.89 -16.79
N GLY A 14 -3.87 -12.72 -15.72
CA GLY A 14 -4.12 -13.34 -14.42
C GLY A 14 -5.44 -12.87 -13.79
N SER A 15 -5.68 -11.57 -13.77
CA SER A 15 -6.91 -10.99 -13.21
C SER A 15 -8.14 -11.27 -14.08
N GLY A 16 -8.00 -11.26 -15.40
CA GLY A 16 -9.07 -11.62 -16.35
C GLY A 16 -9.41 -13.10 -16.30
N GLY A 17 -8.40 -13.97 -16.20
CA GLY A 17 -8.59 -15.42 -16.02
C GLY A 17 -9.30 -15.73 -14.70
N TYR A 18 -8.95 -15.05 -13.62
CA TYR A 18 -9.61 -15.18 -12.33
C TYR A 18 -11.06 -14.68 -12.37
N LEU A 19 -11.31 -13.55 -13.00
CA LEU A 19 -12.69 -13.04 -13.23
C LEU A 19 -13.52 -14.03 -14.05
N GLY A 20 -12.93 -14.63 -15.10
CA GLY A 20 -13.55 -15.68 -15.90
C GLY A 20 -13.92 -16.90 -15.07
N MET A 21 -13.03 -17.37 -14.19
CA MET A 21 -13.33 -18.48 -13.27
C MET A 21 -14.44 -18.14 -12.28
N VAL A 22 -14.51 -16.92 -11.76
CA VAL A 22 -15.59 -16.47 -10.88
C VAL A 22 -16.93 -16.43 -11.60
N LEU A 23 -16.97 -15.92 -12.83
CA LEU A 23 -18.18 -15.90 -13.66
C LEU A 23 -18.62 -17.30 -14.04
N LEU A 24 -17.70 -18.20 -14.39
CA LEU A 24 -17.99 -19.61 -14.69
C LEU A 24 -18.60 -20.32 -13.47
N ARG A 25 -18.08 -20.06 -12.27
CA ARG A 25 -18.60 -20.60 -11.02
C ARG A 25 -20.01 -20.09 -10.71
N MET A 26 -20.30 -18.81 -10.99
CA MET A 26 -21.66 -18.25 -10.87
C MET A 26 -22.65 -18.90 -11.82
N LEU A 27 -22.19 -19.22 -13.04
CA LEU A 27 -23.05 -19.85 -14.06
C LEU A 27 -23.27 -21.36 -13.83
N VAL A 28 -22.27 -22.08 -13.31
CA VAL A 28 -22.28 -23.54 -13.17
C VAL A 28 -22.83 -24.02 -11.83
N GLY A 29 -22.97 -23.14 -10.84
CA GLY A 29 -23.59 -23.44 -9.53
C GLY A 29 -22.96 -24.66 -8.86
N THR A 30 -21.73 -24.53 -8.35
CA THR A 30 -21.05 -25.65 -7.67
C THR A 30 -21.49 -25.75 -6.21
N ASN A 31 -22.32 -26.73 -5.91
CA ASN A 31 -22.60 -27.20 -4.56
C ASN A 31 -21.35 -27.89 -3.97
N GLY A 32 -20.76 -27.34 -2.94
CA GLY A 32 -20.07 -28.16 -1.95
C GLY A 32 -18.54 -28.19 -1.87
N ALA A 33 -17.78 -27.42 -2.62
CA ALA A 33 -16.32 -27.38 -2.40
C ALA A 33 -15.92 -26.28 -1.42
N LYS A 34 -15.54 -26.64 -0.20
CA LYS A 34 -14.83 -25.77 0.74
C LYS A 34 -13.42 -25.51 0.21
N ILE A 35 -13.21 -24.37 -0.45
CA ILE A 35 -11.89 -23.93 -0.89
C ILE A 35 -11.49 -22.72 -0.04
N THR A 36 -10.31 -22.81 0.58
CA THR A 36 -9.75 -21.89 1.57
C THR A 36 -9.35 -20.53 0.99
N GLY A 37 -9.47 -19.48 1.81
CA GLY A 37 -8.81 -18.16 1.68
C GLY A 37 -9.16 -17.30 0.46
N PHE A 38 -8.91 -17.76 -0.76
CA PHE A 38 -9.19 -17.04 -2.01
C PHE A 38 -10.69 -16.96 -2.36
N ASN A 39 -11.52 -17.81 -1.77
CA ASN A 39 -12.96 -17.86 -2.04
C ASN A 39 -13.73 -16.66 -1.52
N ARG A 40 -13.25 -15.99 -0.45
CA ARG A 40 -13.92 -14.79 0.07
C ARG A 40 -13.93 -13.63 -0.92
N LEU A 41 -12.92 -13.52 -1.75
CA LEU A 41 -12.89 -12.53 -2.85
C LEU A 41 -13.88 -12.89 -3.97
N ALA A 42 -14.09 -14.18 -4.23
CA ALA A 42 -15.05 -14.67 -5.23
C ALA A 42 -16.52 -14.52 -4.79
N GLU A 43 -16.77 -14.40 -3.49
CA GLU A 43 -18.10 -14.11 -2.94
C GLU A 43 -18.53 -12.64 -3.18
N HIS A 44 -17.57 -11.77 -3.56
CA HIS A 44 -17.81 -10.35 -3.80
C HIS A 44 -17.36 -9.93 -5.21
N PRO A 45 -18.08 -10.30 -6.27
CA PRO A 45 -17.69 -10.00 -7.66
C PRO A 45 -17.56 -8.50 -7.93
N ALA A 46 -18.31 -7.66 -7.23
CA ALA A 46 -18.18 -6.21 -7.32
C ALA A 46 -16.78 -5.73 -6.88
N LEU A 47 -16.19 -6.34 -5.87
CA LEU A 47 -14.83 -6.00 -5.39
C LEU A 47 -13.77 -6.33 -6.45
N LEU A 48 -13.93 -7.46 -7.14
CA LEU A 48 -13.04 -7.87 -8.24
C LEU A 48 -13.13 -6.93 -9.43
N VAL A 49 -14.35 -6.52 -9.81
CA VAL A 49 -14.55 -5.52 -10.89
C VAL A 49 -13.86 -4.19 -10.52
N ILE A 50 -13.93 -3.79 -9.26
CA ILE A 50 -13.29 -2.55 -8.78
C ILE A 50 -11.77 -2.68 -8.81
N ILE A 51 -11.21 -3.80 -8.31
CA ILE A 51 -9.76 -4.05 -8.37
C ILE A 51 -9.29 -4.02 -9.83
N PHE A 52 -10.03 -4.65 -10.73
CA PHE A 52 -9.72 -4.65 -12.15
C PHE A 52 -9.78 -3.25 -12.77
N ALA A 53 -10.81 -2.47 -12.43
CA ALA A 53 -10.94 -1.08 -12.87
C ALA A 53 -9.78 -0.21 -12.35
N VAL A 54 -9.33 -0.39 -11.11
CA VAL A 54 -8.18 0.31 -10.53
C VAL A 54 -6.88 -0.04 -11.26
N VAL A 55 -6.65 -1.32 -11.58
CA VAL A 55 -5.47 -1.78 -12.32
C VAL A 55 -5.46 -1.20 -13.75
N LEU A 56 -6.60 -1.26 -14.45
CA LEU A 56 -6.76 -0.63 -15.77
C LEU A 56 -6.48 0.87 -15.73
N PHE A 57 -6.95 1.51 -14.69
CA PHE A 57 -6.80 2.94 -14.52
C PHE A 57 -5.34 3.34 -14.22
N ILE A 58 -4.62 2.59 -13.39
CA ILE A 58 -3.18 2.75 -13.17
C ILE A 58 -2.42 2.61 -14.49
N ARG A 59 -2.80 1.64 -15.33
CA ARG A 59 -2.24 1.46 -16.68
C ARG A 59 -2.46 2.71 -17.56
N LEU A 60 -3.66 3.26 -17.56
CA LEU A 60 -3.97 4.48 -18.31
C LEU A 60 -3.15 5.68 -17.84
N ILE A 61 -2.96 5.85 -16.53
CA ILE A 61 -2.10 6.89 -15.97
C ILE A 61 -0.65 6.72 -16.44
N ILE A 62 -0.11 5.51 -16.35
CA ILE A 62 1.25 5.21 -16.79
C ILE A 62 1.39 5.47 -18.30
N GLN A 63 0.43 5.05 -19.11
CA GLN A 63 0.45 5.24 -20.55
C GLN A 63 0.36 6.73 -20.95
N VAL A 64 -0.48 7.49 -20.25
CA VAL A 64 -0.56 8.95 -20.42
C VAL A 64 0.75 9.63 -20.00
N TYR A 65 1.37 9.15 -18.91
CA TYR A 65 2.65 9.66 -18.44
C TYR A 65 3.81 9.37 -19.41
N ILE A 66 3.88 8.16 -19.95
CA ILE A 66 4.88 7.76 -20.96
C ILE A 66 4.70 8.55 -22.25
N ASN A 67 3.48 8.68 -22.76
CA ASN A 67 3.20 9.43 -23.98
C ASN A 67 3.47 10.94 -23.83
N ARG A 68 3.41 11.48 -22.61
CA ARG A 68 3.75 12.88 -22.34
C ARG A 68 5.21 13.21 -22.57
N ASN A 69 6.10 12.23 -22.46
CA ASN A 69 7.55 12.42 -22.57
C ASN A 69 8.10 12.06 -23.97
N LYS A 70 7.25 11.68 -24.92
CA LYS A 70 7.67 11.54 -26.32
C LYS A 70 7.82 12.93 -26.92
N THR A 71 9.05 13.38 -27.07
CA THR A 71 9.39 14.52 -27.91
C THR A 71 9.38 14.01 -29.36
N GLU A 72 8.43 14.42 -30.15
CA GLU A 72 8.44 14.14 -31.58
C GLU A 72 9.41 15.12 -32.26
N ILE A 73 10.49 14.56 -32.78
CA ILE A 73 11.47 15.28 -33.57
C ILE A 73 11.07 15.10 -35.03
N TYR A 74 10.59 16.17 -35.64
CA TYR A 74 10.35 16.18 -37.08
C TYR A 74 11.56 16.80 -37.78
N ILE A 75 12.17 16.05 -38.68
CA ILE A 75 13.23 16.53 -39.56
C ILE A 75 12.57 16.94 -40.87
N ASN A 76 12.62 18.22 -41.17
CA ASN A 76 12.19 18.68 -42.48
C ASN A 76 13.38 18.61 -43.45
N GLU A 77 13.41 17.56 -44.28
CA GLU A 77 14.50 17.26 -45.22
C GLU A 77 14.76 18.41 -46.25
N ASN A 78 13.77 19.29 -46.51
CA ASN A 78 13.91 20.37 -47.48
C ASN A 78 14.51 21.65 -46.91
N LYS A 79 14.67 21.79 -45.56
CA LYS A 79 15.15 23.06 -44.96
C LYS A 79 16.26 22.88 -43.92
N SER A 80 16.74 21.65 -43.65
CA SER A 80 17.71 21.36 -42.58
C SER A 80 17.33 21.95 -41.22
N GLU A 81 16.06 22.18 -40.98
CA GLU A 81 15.54 22.72 -39.72
C GLU A 81 14.93 21.64 -38.88
N VAL A 82 15.35 21.54 -37.61
CA VAL A 82 14.82 20.63 -36.62
C VAL A 82 13.75 21.34 -35.82
N TYR A 83 12.50 20.90 -35.97
CA TYR A 83 11.38 21.41 -35.17
C TYR A 83 11.12 20.51 -33.98
N ILE A 84 11.24 21.08 -32.77
CA ILE A 84 10.87 20.42 -31.53
C ILE A 84 9.43 20.83 -31.20
N ASN A 85 8.48 19.96 -31.50
CA ASN A 85 7.09 20.20 -31.11
C ASN A 85 6.88 19.77 -29.65
N LYS A 86 6.88 20.73 -28.74
CA LYS A 86 6.53 20.56 -27.34
C LYS A 86 5.02 20.57 -27.20
N GLN A 87 4.38 19.41 -27.33
CA GLN A 87 2.94 19.28 -27.17
C GLN A 87 2.49 19.79 -25.79
N LYS A 88 1.84 20.95 -25.80
CA LYS A 88 1.42 21.69 -24.61
C LYS A 88 0.04 21.23 -24.12
N ASN A 89 -0.02 20.63 -22.90
CA ASN A 89 -0.98 21.00 -21.84
C ASN A 89 -2.41 20.44 -21.76
N GLY A 90 -2.78 19.30 -22.34
CA GLY A 90 -4.02 18.61 -21.90
C GLY A 90 -3.79 17.58 -20.76
N THR A 91 -2.54 17.27 -20.47
CA THR A 91 -2.17 16.10 -19.66
C THR A 91 -2.33 16.31 -18.15
N GLY A 92 -2.16 17.53 -17.65
CA GLY A 92 -2.31 17.84 -16.22
C GLY A 92 -3.74 17.67 -15.74
N ILE A 93 -4.70 18.20 -16.51
CA ILE A 93 -6.13 18.09 -16.19
C ILE A 93 -6.58 16.64 -16.25
N LYS A 94 -6.15 15.87 -17.25
CA LYS A 94 -6.47 14.45 -17.37
C LYS A 94 -5.93 13.62 -16.18
N LEU A 95 -4.73 13.94 -15.68
CA LEU A 95 -4.16 13.31 -14.50
C LEU A 95 -4.93 13.66 -13.23
N ILE A 96 -5.34 14.91 -13.07
CA ILE A 96 -6.17 15.35 -11.92
C ILE A 96 -7.53 14.66 -11.95
N ILE A 97 -8.19 14.63 -13.10
CA ILE A 97 -9.47 13.90 -13.27
C ILE A 97 -9.27 12.44 -12.94
N ALA A 98 -8.20 11.84 -13.41
CA ALA A 98 -7.85 10.46 -13.16
C ALA A 98 -7.68 10.18 -11.66
N LEU A 99 -6.91 10.99 -10.95
CA LEU A 99 -6.74 10.86 -9.50
C LEU A 99 -8.06 11.07 -8.74
N ALA A 100 -8.88 12.04 -9.18
CA ALA A 100 -10.20 12.27 -8.60
C ALA A 100 -11.12 11.05 -8.76
N VAL A 101 -11.13 10.42 -9.95
CA VAL A 101 -11.92 9.19 -10.19
C VAL A 101 -11.46 8.05 -9.29
N VAL A 102 -10.13 7.86 -9.10
CA VAL A 102 -9.62 6.83 -8.17
C VAL A 102 -10.05 7.09 -6.73
N LEU A 103 -9.93 8.34 -6.28
CA LEU A 103 -10.35 8.73 -4.92
C LEU A 103 -11.85 8.52 -4.72
N ILE A 104 -12.66 8.97 -5.66
CA ILE A 104 -14.13 8.81 -5.60
C ILE A 104 -14.51 7.32 -5.62
N SER A 105 -13.88 6.54 -6.50
CA SER A 105 -14.11 5.09 -6.57
C SER A 105 -13.69 4.41 -5.26
N GLY A 106 -12.54 4.75 -4.69
CA GLY A 106 -12.09 4.23 -3.39
C GLY A 106 -13.07 4.56 -2.27
N ILE A 107 -13.54 5.79 -2.19
CA ILE A 107 -14.56 6.22 -1.22
C ILE A 107 -15.87 5.45 -1.43
N ALA A 108 -16.32 5.29 -2.67
CA ALA A 108 -17.54 4.54 -2.99
C ALA A 108 -17.44 3.08 -2.56
N VAL A 109 -16.27 2.45 -2.72
CA VAL A 109 -16.00 1.07 -2.24
C VAL A 109 -16.10 0.98 -0.73
N ILE A 110 -15.49 1.94 -0.03
CA ILE A 110 -15.53 1.99 1.44
C ILE A 110 -16.97 2.14 1.92
N ILE A 111 -17.71 3.11 1.35
CA ILE A 111 -19.12 3.35 1.70
C ILE A 111 -19.98 2.11 1.40
N TYR A 112 -19.78 1.49 0.23
CA TYR A 112 -20.47 0.26 -0.13
C TYR A 112 -20.16 -0.87 0.84
N GLY A 113 -18.89 -1.05 1.19
CA GLY A 113 -18.43 -2.07 2.13
C GLY A 113 -19.03 -1.89 3.53
N ILE A 114 -19.03 -0.67 4.05
CA ILE A 114 -19.65 -0.34 5.35
C ILE A 114 -21.17 -0.59 5.30
N LYS A 115 -21.84 -0.10 4.24
CA LYS A 115 -23.31 -0.19 4.11
C LYS A 115 -23.80 -1.64 3.97
N ASN A 116 -22.99 -2.52 3.39
CA ASN A 116 -23.32 -3.94 3.22
C ASN A 116 -22.69 -4.84 4.29
N ASN A 117 -22.16 -4.27 5.38
CA ASN A 117 -21.53 -5.01 6.47
C ASN A 117 -20.47 -6.02 5.98
N LEU A 118 -19.69 -5.64 4.96
CA LEU A 118 -18.61 -6.49 4.49
C LEU A 118 -17.56 -6.61 5.60
N ALA A 119 -17.18 -7.82 5.96
CA ALA A 119 -16.27 -8.11 7.08
C ALA A 119 -14.93 -7.34 7.01
N MET A 120 -14.51 -6.93 5.81
CA MET A 120 -13.31 -6.12 5.60
C MET A 120 -13.47 -4.68 6.13
N PHE A 121 -14.70 -4.15 6.18
CA PHE A 121 -15.00 -2.78 6.59
C PHE A 121 -15.68 -2.69 7.96
N ASP A 122 -15.95 -3.85 8.60
CA ASP A 122 -16.45 -3.93 9.96
C ASP A 122 -15.27 -4.02 10.93
N PHE A 123 -14.85 -2.87 11.46
CA PHE A 123 -13.70 -2.75 12.38
C PHE A 123 -14.04 -3.21 13.80
N ASN A 124 -14.58 -4.41 13.92
CA ASN A 124 -14.80 -5.09 15.21
C ASN A 124 -13.55 -5.86 15.66
N ASP A 125 -13.63 -6.54 16.82
CA ASP A 125 -12.53 -7.32 17.37
C ASP A 125 -12.02 -8.42 16.44
N LYS A 126 -12.89 -9.01 15.62
CA LYS A 126 -12.53 -10.08 14.67
C LYS A 126 -11.90 -9.55 13.38
N TRP A 127 -11.92 -8.22 13.17
CA TRP A 127 -11.39 -7.62 11.97
C TRP A 127 -9.91 -7.97 11.75
N GLY A 128 -9.56 -8.30 10.49
CA GLY A 128 -8.20 -8.56 10.09
C GLY A 128 -7.52 -9.70 10.85
N SER A 129 -8.25 -10.77 11.16
CA SER A 129 -7.77 -11.88 11.99
C SER A 129 -7.37 -11.42 13.39
N TYR A 130 -8.32 -10.77 14.06
CA TYR A 130 -8.21 -10.20 15.40
C TYR A 130 -7.28 -8.98 15.56
N ARG A 131 -6.81 -8.38 14.46
CA ARG A 131 -6.07 -7.10 14.54
C ARG A 131 -6.89 -6.01 15.21
N GLY A 132 -8.23 -5.96 14.97
CA GLY A 132 -9.12 -5.01 15.64
C GLY A 132 -9.06 -5.13 17.17
N TYR A 133 -9.07 -6.35 17.70
CA TYR A 133 -8.88 -6.62 19.13
C TYR A 133 -7.53 -6.09 19.63
N ILE A 134 -6.44 -6.51 18.97
CA ILE A 134 -5.08 -6.17 19.39
C ILE A 134 -4.87 -4.64 19.35
N TRP A 135 -5.24 -3.98 18.25
CA TRP A 135 -5.05 -2.53 18.11
C TRP A 135 -5.79 -1.75 19.18
N ARG A 136 -7.01 -2.16 19.54
CA ARG A 136 -7.78 -1.53 20.59
C ARG A 136 -7.12 -1.69 21.96
N ARG A 137 -6.66 -2.91 22.29
CA ARG A 137 -5.98 -3.17 23.57
C ARG A 137 -4.64 -2.44 23.65
N VAL A 138 -3.82 -2.54 22.63
CA VAL A 138 -2.50 -1.88 22.58
C VAL A 138 -2.63 -0.35 22.63
N THR A 139 -3.63 0.22 21.94
CA THR A 139 -3.89 1.66 21.99
C THR A 139 -4.37 2.08 23.39
N GLY A 140 -5.23 1.27 24.04
CA GLY A 140 -5.64 1.49 25.41
C GLY A 140 -4.46 1.48 26.37
N LEU A 141 -3.60 0.45 26.29
CA LEU A 141 -2.38 0.35 27.10
C LEU A 141 -1.48 1.59 26.92
N TYR A 142 -1.26 2.03 25.68
CA TYR A 142 -0.50 3.26 25.43
C TYR A 142 -1.15 4.48 26.11
N GLY A 143 -2.47 4.58 26.09
CA GLY A 143 -3.22 5.65 26.75
C GLY A 143 -2.98 5.72 28.27
N GLU A 144 -2.72 4.57 28.90
CA GLU A 144 -2.49 4.46 30.35
C GLU A 144 -1.02 4.59 30.76
N LEU A 145 -0.08 4.54 29.82
CA LEU A 145 1.35 4.71 30.13
C LEU A 145 1.62 6.07 30.78
N PRO A 146 2.60 6.16 31.71
CA PRO A 146 3.12 7.41 32.22
C PRO A 146 3.62 8.32 31.09
N PHE A 147 3.55 9.64 31.28
CA PHE A 147 3.91 10.63 30.26
C PHE A 147 5.30 10.38 29.65
N VAL A 148 6.30 10.07 30.48
CA VAL A 148 7.67 9.79 30.01
C VAL A 148 7.68 8.58 29.07
N GLN A 149 6.95 7.52 29.40
CA GLN A 149 6.86 6.33 28.56
C GLN A 149 6.04 6.55 27.27
N LYS A 150 5.07 7.46 27.29
CA LYS A 150 4.40 7.90 26.04
C LYS A 150 5.38 8.58 25.07
N ILE A 151 6.35 9.29 25.58
CA ILE A 151 7.33 10.01 24.75
C ILE A 151 8.47 9.10 24.30
N PHE A 152 9.05 8.30 25.21
CA PHE A 152 10.26 7.51 24.98
C PHE A 152 10.02 6.00 24.86
N GLY A 153 8.78 5.55 25.12
CA GLY A 153 8.38 4.15 25.06
C GLY A 153 8.54 3.41 26.38
N HIS A 154 7.95 2.21 26.39
CA HIS A 154 8.01 1.30 27.53
C HIS A 154 9.19 0.31 27.42
N GLY A 155 9.84 0.24 26.27
CA GLY A 155 10.97 -0.65 25.98
C GLY A 155 10.65 -1.66 24.86
N ASN A 156 11.71 -2.24 24.29
CA ASN A 156 11.57 -3.29 23.29
C ASN A 156 10.86 -4.51 23.89
N GLU A 157 10.11 -5.25 23.05
CA GLU A 157 9.37 -6.46 23.41
C GLU A 157 8.31 -6.28 24.52
N SER A 158 8.05 -5.03 24.94
CA SER A 158 7.16 -4.73 26.07
C SER A 158 5.68 -4.97 25.78
N ILE A 159 5.24 -5.06 24.52
CA ILE A 159 3.84 -5.31 24.20
C ILE A 159 3.39 -6.65 24.77
N ARG A 160 4.22 -7.70 24.67
CA ARG A 160 3.90 -9.00 25.22
C ARG A 160 3.64 -8.92 26.72
N SER A 161 4.58 -8.39 27.50
CA SER A 161 4.42 -8.27 28.95
C SER A 161 3.21 -7.43 29.34
N LEU A 162 3.00 -6.27 28.68
CA LEU A 162 1.85 -5.40 28.92
C LEU A 162 0.52 -6.08 28.60
N MET A 163 0.46 -6.91 27.55
CA MET A 163 -0.73 -7.68 27.18
C MET A 163 -0.96 -8.85 28.12
N ASP A 164 0.10 -9.60 28.45
CA ASP A 164 0.01 -10.78 29.33
C ASP A 164 -0.40 -10.38 30.75
N ASP A 165 0.13 -9.29 31.29
CA ASP A 165 -0.19 -8.82 32.65
C ASP A 165 -1.67 -8.47 32.85
N ARG A 166 -2.38 -8.08 31.76
CA ARG A 166 -3.73 -7.55 31.89
C ARG A 166 -4.80 -8.30 31.11
N PHE A 167 -4.45 -8.92 30.00
CA PHE A 167 -5.41 -9.44 29.02
C PHE A 167 -5.16 -10.89 28.63
N TYR A 168 -4.28 -11.62 29.31
CA TYR A 168 -3.90 -12.98 28.93
C TYR A 168 -5.11 -13.90 28.74
N ASP A 169 -5.95 -14.03 29.78
CA ASP A 169 -7.13 -14.92 29.74
C ASP A 169 -8.17 -14.45 28.74
N GLU A 170 -8.42 -13.14 28.67
CA GLU A 170 -9.35 -12.54 27.70
C GLU A 170 -8.85 -12.79 26.26
N MET A 171 -7.56 -12.61 26.04
CA MET A 171 -6.92 -12.80 24.72
C MET A 171 -7.07 -14.25 24.25
N LEU A 172 -6.81 -15.22 25.13
CA LEU A 172 -7.02 -16.65 24.84
C LEU A 172 -8.48 -16.98 24.57
N GLN A 173 -9.42 -16.43 25.33
CA GLN A 173 -10.85 -16.66 25.12
C GLN A 173 -11.36 -16.06 23.82
N VAL A 174 -10.94 -14.85 23.49
CA VAL A 174 -11.43 -14.12 22.31
C VAL A 174 -10.76 -14.58 21.03
N THR A 175 -9.43 -14.83 21.07
CA THR A 175 -8.63 -15.03 19.84
C THR A 175 -8.12 -16.47 19.69
N GLY A 176 -8.13 -17.26 20.75
CA GLY A 176 -7.59 -18.61 20.78
C GLY A 176 -6.06 -18.68 20.82
N THR A 177 -5.37 -17.53 20.91
CA THR A 177 -3.90 -17.48 20.92
C THR A 177 -3.40 -16.26 21.69
N VAL A 178 -2.12 -16.26 22.02
CA VAL A 178 -1.43 -15.14 22.69
C VAL A 178 -0.68 -14.33 21.64
N TYR A 179 -0.84 -13.03 21.66
CA TYR A 179 -0.16 -12.10 20.76
C TYR A 179 0.94 -11.35 21.50
N ASP A 180 2.12 -11.32 20.91
CA ASP A 180 3.32 -10.70 21.44
C ASP A 180 3.68 -9.36 20.77
N ASN A 181 2.87 -8.95 19.80
CA ASN A 181 3.12 -7.73 19.01
C ASN A 181 1.82 -7.07 18.56
N ALA A 182 1.91 -5.82 18.07
CA ALA A 182 0.76 -5.02 17.67
C ALA A 182 0.18 -5.37 16.28
N HIS A 183 0.83 -6.21 15.47
CA HIS A 183 0.49 -6.40 14.06
C HIS A 183 0.29 -5.08 13.28
N ASN A 184 1.03 -4.06 13.68
CA ASN A 184 1.14 -2.73 13.08
C ASN A 184 2.45 -2.13 13.55
N GLU A 185 3.40 -1.93 12.63
CA GLU A 185 4.74 -1.46 12.99
C GLU A 185 4.72 -0.07 13.64
N TYR A 186 3.86 0.83 13.17
CA TYR A 186 3.75 2.18 13.75
C TYR A 186 3.24 2.14 15.20
N LEU A 187 2.24 1.30 15.45
CA LEU A 187 1.71 1.10 16.79
C LEU A 187 2.72 0.37 17.70
N GLN A 188 3.47 -0.57 17.13
CA GLN A 188 4.58 -1.23 17.82
C GLN A 188 5.62 -0.21 18.29
N TYR A 189 6.12 0.65 17.37
CA TYR A 189 7.06 1.72 17.72
C TYR A 189 6.48 2.70 18.73
N LEU A 190 5.19 3.03 18.61
CA LEU A 190 4.51 3.95 19.53
C LEU A 190 4.56 3.47 20.98
N VAL A 191 4.34 2.18 21.22
CA VAL A 191 4.35 1.61 22.58
C VAL A 191 5.78 1.34 23.06
N THR A 192 6.61 0.75 22.19
CA THR A 192 7.95 0.28 22.60
C THR A 192 8.99 1.40 22.66
N GLN A 193 8.91 2.38 21.77
CA GLN A 193 9.87 3.48 21.63
C GLN A 193 9.23 4.87 21.76
N GLY A 194 7.94 4.92 22.06
CA GLY A 194 7.20 6.15 22.28
C GLY A 194 6.93 6.96 21.02
N LEU A 195 6.39 8.14 21.24
CA LEU A 195 6.06 9.07 20.17
C LEU A 195 7.29 9.44 19.33
N PHE A 196 8.46 9.62 19.96
CA PHE A 196 9.71 9.91 19.24
C PHE A 196 10.11 8.76 18.31
N GLY A 197 10.01 7.51 18.77
CA GLY A 197 10.33 6.34 17.95
C GLY A 197 9.39 6.22 16.75
N MET A 198 8.09 6.32 16.98
CA MET A 198 7.08 6.27 15.91
C MET A 198 7.28 7.39 14.88
N LEU A 199 7.47 8.64 15.34
CA LEU A 199 7.68 9.79 14.45
C LEU A 199 9.00 9.69 13.68
N SER A 200 10.07 9.19 14.31
CA SER A 200 11.36 8.98 13.64
C SER A 200 11.24 7.91 12.56
N TYR A 201 10.61 6.77 12.87
CA TYR A 201 10.40 5.70 11.91
C TYR A 201 9.51 6.15 10.74
N GLY A 202 8.33 6.70 11.03
CA GLY A 202 7.42 7.24 10.02
C GLY A 202 8.05 8.39 9.23
N GLY A 203 8.82 9.25 9.90
CA GLY A 203 9.55 10.37 9.31
C GLY A 203 10.58 9.92 8.27
N VAL A 204 11.30 8.83 8.51
CA VAL A 204 12.23 8.25 7.51
C VAL A 204 11.47 7.84 6.25
N VAL A 205 10.35 7.13 6.40
CA VAL A 205 9.54 6.70 5.25
C VAL A 205 8.97 7.90 4.49
N VAL A 206 8.36 8.85 5.19
CA VAL A 206 7.76 10.06 4.59
C VAL A 206 8.82 10.91 3.87
N THR A 207 9.99 11.11 4.49
CA THR A 207 11.08 11.89 3.90
C THR A 207 11.59 11.24 2.61
N ALA A 208 11.79 9.92 2.62
CA ALA A 208 12.19 9.16 1.43
C ALA A 208 11.15 9.25 0.31
N VAL A 209 9.87 9.14 0.65
CA VAL A 209 8.77 9.28 -0.32
C VAL A 209 8.76 10.68 -0.94
N ILE A 210 8.88 11.73 -0.12
CA ILE A 210 8.93 13.11 -0.61
C ILE A 210 10.13 13.33 -1.54
N ALA A 211 11.32 12.83 -1.15
CA ALA A 211 12.51 12.92 -1.99
C ALA A 211 12.34 12.19 -3.32
N GLY A 212 11.81 10.95 -3.28
CA GLY A 212 11.55 10.14 -4.47
C GLY A 212 10.55 10.78 -5.42
N VAL A 213 9.42 11.29 -4.91
CA VAL A 213 8.40 11.98 -5.72
C VAL A 213 8.98 13.21 -6.42
N LYS A 214 9.81 14.00 -5.73
CA LYS A 214 10.47 15.19 -6.32
C LYS A 214 11.41 14.84 -7.48
N LYS A 215 12.03 13.66 -7.46
CA LYS A 215 13.06 13.24 -8.42
C LYS A 215 12.63 12.10 -9.34
N ILE A 216 11.37 11.67 -9.29
CA ILE A 216 10.83 10.51 -10.02
C ILE A 216 11.10 10.57 -11.54
N LYS A 217 11.20 11.77 -12.11
CA LYS A 217 11.45 11.98 -13.55
C LYS A 217 12.94 11.82 -13.94
N LYS A 218 13.83 11.81 -12.99
CA LYS A 218 15.29 11.78 -13.24
C LYS A 218 15.80 10.38 -13.57
N SER A 219 15.17 9.32 -13.01
CA SER A 219 15.59 7.95 -13.24
C SER A 219 14.47 6.94 -13.01
N PRO A 220 14.31 5.90 -13.84
CA PRO A 220 13.34 4.83 -13.62
C PRO A 220 13.64 4.02 -12.34
N TYR A 221 14.89 3.97 -11.91
CA TYR A 221 15.27 3.30 -10.66
C TYR A 221 14.75 4.02 -9.43
N ILE A 222 14.66 5.37 -9.47
CA ILE A 222 14.01 6.17 -8.41
C ILE A 222 12.54 5.77 -8.27
N LEU A 223 11.82 5.58 -9.39
CA LEU A 223 10.44 5.11 -9.36
C LEU A 223 10.33 3.71 -8.74
N GLY A 224 11.18 2.77 -9.13
CA GLY A 224 11.17 1.40 -8.58
C GLY A 224 11.40 1.38 -7.07
N LEU A 225 12.42 2.10 -6.59
CA LEU A 225 12.73 2.21 -5.16
C LEU A 225 11.63 2.95 -4.38
N LEU A 226 11.07 4.01 -4.96
CA LEU A 226 9.93 4.74 -4.37
C LEU A 226 8.73 3.82 -4.16
N LEU A 227 8.37 3.04 -5.19
CA LEU A 227 7.25 2.08 -5.09
C LEU A 227 7.53 1.01 -4.03
N ALA A 228 8.77 0.51 -3.92
CA ALA A 228 9.14 -0.45 -2.89
C ALA A 228 8.99 0.13 -1.48
N VAL A 229 9.49 1.36 -1.24
CA VAL A 229 9.38 2.04 0.06
C VAL A 229 7.92 2.34 0.41
N VAL A 230 7.12 2.83 -0.54
CA VAL A 230 5.68 3.09 -0.34
C VAL A 230 4.94 1.79 -0.03
N SER A 231 5.19 0.71 -0.79
CA SER A 231 4.55 -0.58 -0.57
C SER A 231 4.86 -1.14 0.82
N TYR A 232 6.11 -1.05 1.26
CA TYR A 232 6.48 -1.45 2.61
C TYR A 232 5.80 -0.57 3.67
N GLY A 233 5.82 0.75 3.50
CA GLY A 233 5.18 1.68 4.43
C GLY A 233 3.67 1.43 4.61
N VAL A 234 2.98 1.05 3.53
CA VAL A 234 1.55 0.64 3.60
C VAL A 234 1.41 -0.72 4.28
N GLN A 235 2.27 -1.69 3.93
CA GLN A 235 2.26 -3.02 4.56
C GLN A 235 2.52 -2.94 6.07
N ALA A 236 3.39 -2.04 6.53
CA ALA A 236 3.73 -1.81 7.94
C ALA A 236 2.51 -1.44 8.81
N ILE A 237 1.43 -0.89 8.22
CA ILE A 237 0.18 -0.64 8.93
C ILE A 237 -0.51 -1.94 9.38
N PHE A 238 -0.34 -3.02 8.61
CA PHE A 238 -1.06 -4.28 8.81
C PHE A 238 -0.15 -5.45 9.22
N ASN A 239 1.13 -5.20 9.40
CA ASN A 239 2.12 -6.24 9.63
C ASN A 239 3.07 -5.88 10.78
N VAL A 240 3.92 -6.84 11.12
CA VAL A 240 4.99 -6.67 12.11
C VAL A 240 6.33 -6.48 11.41
N ASN A 241 7.23 -5.78 12.07
CA ASN A 241 8.62 -5.74 11.64
C ASN A 241 9.22 -7.14 11.74
N GLN A 242 9.95 -7.53 10.73
CA GLN A 242 10.60 -8.83 10.66
C GLN A 242 12.10 -8.65 10.42
N CYS A 243 12.90 -9.43 11.11
CA CYS A 243 14.36 -9.40 10.95
C CYS A 243 14.83 -9.69 9.51
N ILE A 244 13.97 -10.31 8.69
CA ILE A 244 14.27 -10.60 7.27
C ILE A 244 13.88 -9.41 6.39
N THR A 245 12.69 -8.82 6.54
CA THR A 245 12.16 -7.84 5.58
C THR A 245 12.48 -6.39 5.94
N THR A 246 12.50 -6.05 7.23
CA THR A 246 12.74 -4.68 7.69
C THR A 246 14.12 -4.12 7.30
N PRO A 247 15.23 -4.89 7.35
CA PRO A 247 16.52 -4.40 6.87
C PRO A 247 16.51 -4.01 5.39
N TYR A 248 15.81 -4.78 4.54
CA TYR A 248 15.69 -4.45 3.10
C TYR A 248 14.96 -3.11 2.88
N MET A 249 13.96 -2.81 3.69
CA MET A 249 13.28 -1.52 3.64
C MET A 249 14.25 -0.37 3.91
N PHE A 250 15.09 -0.46 4.94
CA PHE A 250 16.10 0.56 5.22
C PHE A 250 17.15 0.67 4.12
N ILE A 251 17.60 -0.45 3.54
CA ILE A 251 18.54 -0.45 2.42
C ILE A 251 17.89 0.26 1.20
N MET A 252 16.66 -0.12 0.82
CA MET A 252 15.96 0.51 -0.31
C MET A 252 15.70 2.00 -0.06
N THR A 253 15.39 2.38 1.17
CA THR A 253 15.22 3.77 1.58
C THR A 253 16.53 4.56 1.43
N ALA A 254 17.64 4.01 1.91
CA ALA A 254 18.96 4.63 1.77
C ALA A 254 19.38 4.77 0.29
N MET A 255 19.15 3.74 -0.51
CA MET A 255 19.40 3.78 -1.95
C MET A 255 18.54 4.85 -2.65
N LEU A 256 17.26 4.95 -2.31
CA LEU A 256 16.35 5.97 -2.85
C LEU A 256 16.85 7.38 -2.54
N ILE A 257 17.19 7.65 -1.27
CA ILE A 257 17.70 8.96 -0.85
C ILE A 257 19.04 9.27 -1.54
N GLY A 258 19.96 8.30 -1.60
CA GLY A 258 21.27 8.45 -2.27
C GLY A 258 21.11 8.78 -3.76
N MET A 259 20.22 8.06 -4.47
CA MET A 259 19.95 8.36 -5.88
C MET A 259 19.27 9.72 -6.09
N CYS A 260 18.37 10.11 -5.20
CA CYS A 260 17.73 11.44 -5.25
C CYS A 260 18.74 12.55 -5.03
N ARG A 261 19.71 12.37 -4.12
CA ARG A 261 20.80 13.33 -3.87
C ARG A 261 21.69 13.47 -5.10
N ARG A 262 22.19 12.36 -5.66
CA ARG A 262 22.98 12.37 -6.87
C ARG A 262 22.28 13.07 -8.03
N ALA A 263 20.99 12.78 -8.24
CA ALA A 263 20.17 13.43 -9.26
C ALA A 263 19.90 14.94 -9.00
N SER A 264 20.37 15.48 -7.88
CA SER A 264 20.31 16.93 -7.59
C SER A 264 21.63 17.64 -7.94
N GLU A 265 22.71 16.89 -8.02
CA GLU A 265 24.04 17.38 -8.36
C GLU A 265 24.27 17.42 -9.90
N GLU A 266 23.46 16.65 -10.65
CA GLU A 266 23.36 16.69 -12.12
C GLU A 266 22.26 17.67 -12.60
#